data_1b8f3ff710c272e7429ebdb42c664934
#
_entry.id   1b8f3ff710c272e7429ebdb42c664934
#
_cell.length_a   1.000
_cell.length_b   1.000
_cell.length_c   1.000
_cell.angle_alpha   90.00
_cell.angle_beta   90.00
_cell.angle_gamma   90.00
#
_symmetry.space_group_name_H-M   'P 1'
#
loop_
_entity.id
_entity.type
_entity.pdbx_description
1 polymer ?
#
loop_
_entity_poly.entity_id
_entity_poly.type
_entity_poly.pdbx_seq_one_letter_code
_entity_poly.pdbx_strand_id
1 'polypeptide(L)'
;ILADTPQILDDLDEEFEFRTGLRKNDVIILFIATALQCIRQYFLSNEKFRFRTAAQGDDFMKNTVGVALPKTVSDVLFSSVPYDAFARSGDLVDYETELSGKTHRYRTLGHDPLLGLVFGPVNILSSSCTKYDFVTTYSVADNKLCSLYPGGTPGAVAVAIEQSKNSKLLLAAVARQFIHMGSDFFTKQGLPIPIISSVNNDAAMDMLTKYHIDIYSVSRGAAVATFINSLVECIHRLFYNPDVDGEAELYAVRGRKVVDYSNLIATASNVIYVALSAYFGNEKSAEKLDVGGMIVTIYRLITDKKFIRTVKEEFIFGSYRNMIMG
;
A
#
# COMPACT_ATOMS: atom_id res chain seq x y z
N ILE A 1 -49.14 10.17 -19.24
CA ILE A 1 -47.67 10.07 -19.12
C ILE A 1 -47.18 10.74 -17.84
N LEU A 2 -47.57 11.98 -17.51
CA LEU A 2 -47.09 12.63 -16.26
C LEU A 2 -47.57 11.97 -14.97
N ALA A 3 -48.82 11.45 -14.96
CA ALA A 3 -49.40 10.75 -13.80
C ALA A 3 -48.72 9.37 -13.56
N ASP A 4 -48.20 8.75 -14.62
CA ASP A 4 -47.64 7.40 -14.59
C ASP A 4 -46.07 7.41 -14.47
N THR A 5 -45.47 8.61 -14.45
CA THR A 5 -44.00 8.76 -14.40
C THR A 5 -43.32 7.96 -13.27
N PRO A 6 -43.82 7.97 -12.01
CA PRO A 6 -43.20 7.18 -10.95
C PRO A 6 -43.18 5.68 -11.26
N GLN A 7 -44.30 5.15 -11.74
CA GLN A 7 -44.42 3.73 -12.12
C GLN A 7 -43.46 3.37 -13.24
N ILE A 8 -43.34 4.21 -14.28
CA ILE A 8 -42.42 3.99 -15.40
C ILE A 8 -40.97 3.99 -14.93
N LEU A 9 -40.61 4.87 -14.00
CA LEU A 9 -39.25 4.91 -13.46
C LEU A 9 -38.92 3.67 -12.61
N ASP A 10 -39.88 3.20 -11.84
CA ASP A 10 -39.78 1.95 -11.06
C ASP A 10 -39.60 0.73 -11.98
N ASP A 11 -40.43 0.65 -13.04
CA ASP A 11 -40.32 -0.43 -14.04
C ASP A 11 -38.97 -0.42 -14.76
N LEU A 12 -38.44 0.75 -15.09
CA LEU A 12 -37.11 0.89 -15.70
C LEU A 12 -35.98 0.53 -14.71
N ASP A 13 -36.17 0.81 -13.43
CA ASP A 13 -35.24 0.41 -12.37
C ASP A 13 -35.16 -1.12 -12.26
N GLU A 14 -36.31 -1.78 -12.24
CA GLU A 14 -36.41 -3.25 -12.20
C GLU A 14 -35.80 -3.87 -13.48
N GLU A 15 -36.05 -3.29 -14.66
CA GLU A 15 -35.46 -3.75 -15.92
C GLU A 15 -33.94 -3.63 -15.87
N PHE A 16 -33.37 -2.52 -15.37
CA PHE A 16 -31.93 -2.36 -15.21
C PHE A 16 -31.35 -3.46 -14.33
N GLU A 17 -31.93 -3.71 -13.15
CA GLU A 17 -31.44 -4.77 -12.24
C GLU A 17 -31.55 -6.16 -12.88
N PHE A 18 -32.60 -6.44 -13.63
CA PHE A 18 -32.75 -7.69 -14.37
C PHE A 18 -31.68 -7.84 -15.47
N ARG A 19 -31.43 -6.79 -16.26
CA ARG A 19 -30.44 -6.80 -17.36
C ARG A 19 -29.01 -6.88 -16.86
N THR A 20 -28.72 -6.31 -15.68
CA THR A 20 -27.41 -6.32 -15.05
C THR A 20 -27.24 -7.42 -13.99
N GLY A 21 -28.23 -8.28 -13.82
CA GLY A 21 -28.17 -9.46 -12.97
C GLY A 21 -27.13 -10.47 -13.48
N LEU A 22 -26.42 -11.16 -12.56
CA LEU A 22 -25.42 -12.16 -12.94
C LEU A 22 -26.06 -13.36 -13.62
N ARG A 23 -25.54 -13.72 -14.79
CA ARG A 23 -25.95 -14.90 -15.55
C ARG A 23 -25.03 -16.08 -15.23
N LYS A 24 -25.36 -17.28 -15.75
CA LYS A 24 -24.61 -18.52 -15.50
C LYS A 24 -23.10 -18.37 -15.75
N ASN A 25 -22.70 -17.71 -16.85
CA ASN A 25 -21.29 -17.52 -17.17
C ASN A 25 -20.61 -16.57 -16.19
N ASP A 26 -21.31 -15.49 -15.75
CA ASP A 26 -20.80 -14.55 -14.77
C ASP A 26 -20.57 -15.24 -13.42
N VAL A 27 -21.47 -16.13 -13.01
CA VAL A 27 -21.33 -16.92 -11.78
C VAL A 27 -20.12 -17.86 -11.85
N ILE A 28 -19.87 -18.50 -13.00
CA ILE A 28 -18.67 -19.34 -13.19
C ILE A 28 -17.41 -18.49 -13.04
N ILE A 29 -17.37 -17.33 -13.71
CA ILE A 29 -16.23 -16.39 -13.61
C ILE A 29 -16.07 -15.87 -12.18
N LEU A 30 -17.18 -15.58 -11.47
CA LEU A 30 -17.16 -15.19 -10.06
C LEU A 30 -16.48 -16.25 -9.18
N PHE A 31 -16.81 -17.55 -9.36
CA PHE A 31 -16.16 -18.62 -8.62
C PHE A 31 -14.66 -18.70 -8.93
N ILE A 32 -14.28 -18.60 -10.19
CA ILE A 32 -12.86 -18.59 -10.59
C ILE A 32 -12.14 -17.38 -9.96
N ALA A 33 -12.72 -16.19 -10.07
CA ALA A 33 -12.17 -14.97 -9.50
C ALA A 33 -11.99 -15.09 -7.98
N THR A 34 -13.01 -15.57 -7.28
CA THR A 34 -12.96 -15.83 -5.82
C THR A 34 -11.86 -16.82 -5.47
N ALA A 35 -11.74 -17.93 -6.21
CA ALA A 35 -10.69 -18.90 -6.00
C ALA A 35 -9.29 -18.29 -6.19
N LEU A 36 -9.07 -17.48 -7.24
CA LEU A 36 -7.81 -16.79 -7.48
C LEU A 36 -7.46 -15.80 -6.35
N GLN A 37 -8.43 -15.05 -5.85
CA GLN A 37 -8.23 -14.13 -4.72
C GLN A 37 -7.91 -14.91 -3.42
N CYS A 38 -8.58 -16.03 -3.16
CA CYS A 38 -8.27 -16.90 -2.02
C CYS A 38 -6.88 -17.53 -2.14
N ILE A 39 -6.51 -18.02 -3.33
CA ILE A 39 -5.15 -18.55 -3.58
C ILE A 39 -4.10 -17.49 -3.28
N ARG A 40 -4.30 -16.25 -3.73
CA ARG A 40 -3.43 -15.12 -3.41
C ARG A 40 -3.28 -14.94 -1.91
N GLN A 41 -4.39 -14.90 -1.17
CA GLN A 41 -4.40 -14.64 0.28
C GLN A 41 -3.75 -15.74 1.10
N TYR A 42 -4.00 -17.00 0.76
CA TYR A 42 -3.62 -18.13 1.60
C TYR A 42 -2.34 -18.86 1.17
N PHE A 43 -1.98 -18.81 -0.11
CA PHE A 43 -0.84 -19.56 -0.64
C PHE A 43 0.37 -18.70 -1.04
N LEU A 44 0.17 -17.43 -1.38
CA LEU A 44 1.28 -16.51 -1.66
C LEU A 44 1.79 -15.88 -0.36
N SER A 45 2.52 -16.64 0.46
CA SER A 45 3.08 -16.13 1.71
C SER A 45 4.12 -15.03 1.43
N ASN A 46 4.11 -13.98 2.25
CA ASN A 46 4.99 -12.82 2.12
C ASN A 46 6.48 -13.16 2.31
N GLU A 47 6.81 -14.24 3.03
CA GLU A 47 8.18 -14.56 3.43
C GLU A 47 9.11 -14.96 2.28
N LYS A 48 8.58 -15.55 1.21
CA LYS A 48 9.39 -16.13 0.13
C LYS A 48 10.15 -15.11 -0.72
N PHE A 49 9.77 -13.84 -0.67
CA PHE A 49 10.31 -12.79 -1.55
C PHE A 49 11.01 -11.67 -0.76
N ARG A 50 11.42 -11.94 0.49
CA ARG A 50 12.08 -10.97 1.35
C ARG A 50 13.48 -11.39 1.73
N PHE A 51 14.37 -10.42 1.83
CA PHE A 51 15.69 -10.62 2.42
C PHE A 51 15.58 -10.79 3.94
N ARG A 52 16.37 -11.70 4.49
CA ARG A 52 16.35 -11.99 5.93
C ARG A 52 16.98 -10.89 6.76
N THR A 53 17.98 -10.20 6.20
CA THR A 53 18.77 -9.16 6.90
C THR A 53 18.84 -7.89 6.06
N ALA A 54 19.08 -6.74 6.73
CA ALA A 54 19.34 -5.47 6.07
C ALA A 54 20.55 -5.57 5.13
N ALA A 55 21.64 -6.26 5.55
CA ALA A 55 22.82 -6.46 4.72
C ALA A 55 22.52 -7.14 3.38
N GLN A 56 21.60 -8.11 3.34
CA GLN A 56 21.19 -8.73 2.07
C GLN A 56 20.41 -7.77 1.17
N GLY A 57 19.59 -6.88 1.76
CA GLY A 57 18.92 -5.81 1.02
C GLY A 57 19.91 -4.82 0.44
N ASP A 58 20.89 -4.39 1.22
CA ASP A 58 21.98 -3.49 0.80
C ASP A 58 22.82 -4.12 -0.31
N ASP A 59 23.19 -5.38 -0.18
CA ASP A 59 23.92 -6.12 -1.21
C ASP A 59 23.11 -6.23 -2.51
N PHE A 60 21.81 -6.49 -2.41
CA PHE A 60 20.92 -6.52 -3.58
C PHE A 60 20.88 -5.17 -4.29
N MET A 61 20.66 -4.08 -3.55
CA MET A 61 20.63 -2.72 -4.12
C MET A 61 22.01 -2.36 -4.71
N LYS A 62 23.09 -2.69 -4.03
CA LYS A 62 24.45 -2.45 -4.51
C LYS A 62 24.75 -3.22 -5.79
N ASN A 63 24.35 -4.48 -5.87
CA ASN A 63 24.55 -5.31 -7.06
C ASN A 63 23.62 -4.94 -8.22
N THR A 64 22.47 -4.33 -7.95
CA THR A 64 21.49 -3.94 -8.99
C THR A 64 21.78 -2.53 -9.50
N VAL A 65 21.93 -1.56 -8.60
CA VAL A 65 22.10 -0.15 -8.94
C VAL A 65 23.60 0.23 -8.98
N GLY A 66 24.39 -0.28 -8.03
CA GLY A 66 25.80 0.09 -7.86
C GLY A 66 26.70 -0.36 -8.99
N VAL A 67 26.37 -1.47 -9.69
CA VAL A 67 27.16 -1.98 -10.82
C VAL A 67 27.22 -0.98 -11.99
N ALA A 68 26.17 -0.17 -12.15
CA ALA A 68 26.11 0.85 -13.21
C ALA A 68 26.82 2.17 -12.83
N LEU A 69 27.36 2.29 -11.59
CA LEU A 69 27.90 3.53 -11.06
C LEU A 69 29.43 3.45 -10.89
N PRO A 70 30.15 4.57 -11.07
CA PRO A 70 31.58 4.66 -10.66
C PRO A 70 31.73 4.33 -9.17
N LYS A 71 32.80 3.64 -8.80
CA LYS A 71 33.06 3.18 -7.42
C LYS A 71 32.95 4.31 -6.39
N THR A 72 33.53 5.47 -6.67
CA THR A 72 33.48 6.65 -5.79
C THR A 72 32.07 7.14 -5.54
N VAL A 73 31.19 7.07 -6.53
CA VAL A 73 29.77 7.41 -6.40
C VAL A 73 29.04 6.32 -5.63
N SER A 74 29.30 5.07 -5.95
CA SER A 74 28.72 3.90 -5.25
C SER A 74 29.06 3.94 -3.75
N ASP A 75 30.30 4.17 -3.37
CA ASP A 75 30.73 4.21 -1.96
C ASP A 75 30.01 5.31 -1.16
N VAL A 76 29.67 6.45 -1.78
CA VAL A 76 28.89 7.53 -1.16
C VAL A 76 27.42 7.14 -1.03
N LEU A 77 26.83 6.61 -2.09
CA LEU A 77 25.40 6.31 -2.14
C LEU A 77 25.01 5.13 -1.23
N PHE A 78 25.90 4.16 -1.04
CA PHE A 78 25.68 2.99 -0.18
C PHE A 78 26.29 3.15 1.22
N SER A 79 26.71 4.36 1.61
CA SER A 79 27.12 4.62 2.99
C SER A 79 25.90 4.66 3.92
N SER A 80 26.11 4.31 5.20
CA SER A 80 25.04 4.30 6.21
C SER A 80 24.42 5.68 6.38
N VAL A 81 23.08 5.72 6.53
CA VAL A 81 22.34 6.97 6.77
C VAL A 81 22.34 7.33 8.26
N PRO A 82 22.28 8.62 8.63
CA PRO A 82 22.38 9.03 10.04
C PRO A 82 21.27 8.47 10.94
N TYR A 83 20.06 8.38 10.45
CA TYR A 83 18.92 7.88 11.21
C TYR A 83 18.89 6.35 11.36
N ASP A 84 19.83 5.64 10.74
CA ASP A 84 20.08 4.20 10.88
C ASP A 84 21.27 3.91 11.82
N ALA A 85 21.78 4.92 12.49
CA ALA A 85 22.99 4.83 13.33
C ALA A 85 22.89 3.79 14.46
N PHE A 86 21.67 3.46 14.88
CA PHE A 86 21.39 2.51 15.96
C PHE A 86 21.18 1.07 15.51
N ALA A 87 21.00 0.81 14.23
CA ALA A 87 20.84 -0.55 13.74
C ALA A 87 22.00 -1.49 14.10
N ARG A 88 23.16 -0.93 14.50
CA ARG A 88 24.40 -1.66 14.85
C ARG A 88 24.61 -1.86 16.34
N SER A 89 23.89 -1.17 17.21
CA SER A 89 24.12 -1.19 18.66
C SER A 89 23.49 -2.38 19.41
N GLY A 90 22.89 -3.32 18.68
CA GLY A 90 22.32 -4.52 19.28
C GLY A 90 20.94 -4.32 19.89
N ASP A 91 20.54 -5.23 20.77
CA ASP A 91 19.19 -5.28 21.35
C ASP A 91 18.98 -4.31 22.53
N LEU A 92 19.97 -3.53 22.91
CA LEU A 92 19.86 -2.56 23.98
C LEU A 92 19.10 -1.34 23.49
N VAL A 93 17.90 -1.15 24.05
CA VAL A 93 17.16 0.10 23.90
C VAL A 93 17.93 1.17 24.67
N ASP A 94 18.33 2.24 23.99
CA ASP A 94 18.82 3.42 24.67
C ASP A 94 17.64 4.07 25.39
N TYR A 95 17.61 3.97 26.69
CA TYR A 95 16.50 4.46 27.54
C TYR A 95 16.23 5.96 27.37
N GLU A 96 17.24 6.73 27.01
CA GLU A 96 17.06 8.17 26.77
C GLU A 96 16.44 8.45 25.40
N THR A 97 16.86 7.71 24.39
CA THR A 97 16.43 7.96 22.99
C THR A 97 15.30 7.05 22.55
N GLU A 98 15.11 5.92 23.22
CA GLU A 98 14.17 4.85 22.83
C GLU A 98 14.45 4.29 21.41
N LEU A 99 15.63 4.53 20.87
CA LEU A 99 16.05 4.06 19.55
C LEU A 99 16.98 2.84 19.70
N SER A 100 16.69 1.80 18.94
CA SER A 100 17.46 0.57 18.87
C SER A 100 17.40 -0.02 17.48
N GLY A 101 18.17 -1.07 17.20
CA GLY A 101 18.07 -1.82 15.96
C GLY A 101 16.68 -2.39 15.66
N LYS A 102 15.80 -2.53 16.68
CA LYS A 102 14.43 -3.00 16.52
C LYS A 102 13.41 -1.87 16.40
N THR A 103 13.68 -0.70 17.02
CA THR A 103 12.69 0.36 17.16
C THR A 103 12.89 1.51 16.16
N HIS A 104 14.11 1.73 15.65
CA HIS A 104 14.43 2.88 14.82
C HIS A 104 13.52 3.04 13.60
N ARG A 105 13.08 1.94 12.98
CA ARG A 105 12.26 1.98 11.76
C ARG A 105 10.88 2.61 11.93
N TYR A 106 10.27 2.47 13.11
CA TYR A 106 8.98 3.11 13.39
C TYR A 106 9.10 4.32 14.33
N ARG A 107 10.34 4.65 14.76
CA ARG A 107 10.59 5.80 15.65
C ARG A 107 11.34 6.94 15.01
N THR A 108 11.76 6.82 13.74
CA THR A 108 12.45 7.88 13.01
C THR A 108 11.71 8.24 11.74
N LEU A 109 11.64 9.56 11.44
CA LEU A 109 10.98 10.05 10.23
C LEU A 109 11.70 9.67 8.94
N GLY A 110 13.01 9.40 9.00
CA GLY A 110 13.79 8.96 7.85
C GLY A 110 13.34 7.62 7.26
N HIS A 111 12.75 6.73 8.09
CA HIS A 111 12.24 5.42 7.66
C HIS A 111 10.75 5.43 7.28
N ASP A 112 10.02 6.53 7.51
CA ASP A 112 8.65 6.63 7.05
C ASP A 112 8.60 6.70 5.51
N PRO A 113 7.83 5.86 4.81
CA PRO A 113 7.85 5.84 3.34
C PRO A 113 7.43 7.14 2.66
N LEU A 114 6.68 8.01 3.33
CA LEU A 114 6.25 9.30 2.79
C LEU A 114 7.05 10.45 3.41
N LEU A 115 7.08 10.54 4.74
CA LEU A 115 7.79 11.62 5.46
C LEU A 115 9.30 11.49 5.25
N GLY A 116 9.82 10.28 5.10
CA GLY A 116 11.22 10.02 4.80
C GLY A 116 11.70 10.59 3.47
N LEU A 117 10.81 10.88 2.52
CA LEU A 117 11.19 11.59 1.28
C LEU A 117 11.68 13.02 1.57
N VAL A 118 11.25 13.60 2.68
CA VAL A 118 11.68 14.94 3.14
C VAL A 118 12.72 14.82 4.24
N PHE A 119 12.37 14.10 5.32
CA PHE A 119 13.22 14.02 6.51
C PHE A 119 14.47 13.15 6.31
N GLY A 120 14.46 12.20 5.39
CA GLY A 120 15.65 11.43 5.03
C GLY A 120 16.76 12.32 4.46
N PRO A 121 16.54 13.05 3.35
CA PRO A 121 17.51 14.03 2.85
C PRO A 121 17.89 15.09 3.88
N VAL A 122 16.94 15.60 4.67
CA VAL A 122 17.22 16.57 5.76
C VAL A 122 18.21 15.95 6.74
N ASN A 123 17.94 14.77 7.25
CA ASN A 123 18.81 14.07 8.20
C ASN A 123 20.20 13.76 7.61
N ILE A 124 20.25 13.36 6.34
CA ILE A 124 21.54 13.09 5.66
C ILE A 124 22.37 14.38 5.51
N LEU A 125 21.75 15.47 5.08
CA LEU A 125 22.44 16.75 4.87
C LEU A 125 22.89 17.41 6.17
N SER A 126 22.14 17.25 7.25
CA SER A 126 22.44 17.82 8.57
C SER A 126 23.18 16.88 9.51
N SER A 127 23.47 15.65 9.09
CA SER A 127 24.04 14.60 9.98
C SER A 127 23.20 14.44 11.26
N SER A 128 21.90 14.27 11.11
CA SER A 128 20.96 14.19 12.21
C SER A 128 20.02 13.00 12.15
N CYS A 129 19.31 12.74 13.23
CA CYS A 129 18.24 11.73 13.34
C CYS A 129 17.02 12.37 13.98
N THR A 130 15.94 12.53 13.20
CA THR A 130 14.68 13.10 13.67
C THR A 130 13.70 11.99 14.05
N LYS A 131 13.16 12.08 15.29
CA LYS A 131 12.14 11.14 15.78
C LYS A 131 10.77 11.40 15.14
N TYR A 132 9.88 10.42 15.31
CA TYR A 132 8.50 10.43 14.82
C TYR A 132 7.64 11.59 15.34
N ASP A 133 8.05 12.23 16.44
CA ASP A 133 7.36 13.34 17.08
C ASP A 133 7.56 14.71 16.38
N PHE A 134 8.38 14.75 15.33
CA PHE A 134 8.79 15.96 14.58
C PHE A 134 9.56 17.01 15.39
N VAL A 135 9.79 16.78 16.67
CA VAL A 135 10.39 17.76 17.59
C VAL A 135 11.80 17.31 18.00
N THR A 136 11.93 16.05 18.40
CA THR A 136 13.17 15.51 18.92
C THR A 136 14.10 15.14 17.76
N THR A 137 15.23 15.83 17.69
CA THR A 137 16.29 15.54 16.72
C THR A 137 17.62 15.43 17.45
N TYR A 138 18.40 14.42 17.08
CA TYR A 138 19.74 14.15 17.61
C TYR A 138 20.81 14.44 16.56
N SER A 139 21.96 14.91 16.99
CA SER A 139 23.18 14.96 16.19
C SER A 139 23.78 13.57 16.07
N VAL A 140 24.29 13.22 14.88
CA VAL A 140 24.90 11.92 14.59
C VAL A 140 26.33 12.12 14.11
N ALA A 141 27.28 11.47 14.77
CA ALA A 141 28.67 11.39 14.34
C ALA A 141 29.16 9.95 14.46
N ASP A 142 29.98 9.50 13.51
CA ASP A 142 30.55 8.14 13.46
C ASP A 142 29.50 7.03 13.63
N ASN A 143 28.33 7.22 13.04
CA ASN A 143 27.16 6.34 13.16
C ASN A 143 26.66 6.15 14.62
N LYS A 144 26.84 7.16 15.48
CA LYS A 144 26.35 7.18 16.87
C LYS A 144 25.56 8.45 17.12
N LEU A 145 24.53 8.36 17.95
CA LEU A 145 23.89 9.54 18.51
C LEU A 145 24.85 10.22 19.49
N CYS A 146 24.95 11.53 19.39
CA CYS A 146 25.85 12.30 20.24
C CYS A 146 25.06 13.09 21.31
N SER A 147 24.15 13.96 20.88
CA SER A 147 23.42 14.88 21.72
C SER A 147 22.14 15.35 21.00
N LEU A 148 21.27 16.06 21.71
CA LEU A 148 20.20 16.79 21.07
C LEU A 148 20.78 17.77 20.03
N TYR A 149 20.13 17.85 18.89
CA TYR A 149 20.59 18.72 17.81
C TYR A 149 20.42 20.19 18.19
N PRO A 150 21.40 21.06 17.96
CA PRO A 150 21.28 22.48 18.24
C PRO A 150 20.09 23.10 17.51
N GLY A 151 19.14 23.68 18.27
CA GLY A 151 17.87 24.19 17.72
C GLY A 151 16.85 23.13 17.32
N GLY A 152 17.06 21.86 17.71
CA GLY A 152 16.12 20.76 17.45
C GLY A 152 15.89 20.50 15.96
N THR A 153 14.70 20.04 15.62
CA THR A 153 14.32 19.79 14.22
C THR A 153 14.41 21.05 13.32
N PRO A 154 13.96 22.24 13.74
CA PRO A 154 14.16 23.45 12.96
C PRO A 154 15.64 23.76 12.66
N GLY A 155 16.53 23.52 13.62
CA GLY A 155 17.98 23.68 13.43
C GLY A 155 18.54 22.72 12.37
N ALA A 156 18.14 21.44 12.42
CA ALA A 156 18.53 20.46 11.42
C ALA A 156 18.01 20.82 10.01
N VAL A 157 16.75 21.28 9.92
CA VAL A 157 16.16 21.76 8.67
C VAL A 157 16.91 22.98 8.12
N ALA A 158 17.26 23.94 8.96
CA ALA A 158 18.01 25.13 8.53
C ALA A 158 19.38 24.76 7.95
N VAL A 159 20.12 23.85 8.60
CA VAL A 159 21.40 23.32 8.07
C VAL A 159 21.18 22.56 6.77
N ALA A 160 20.15 21.73 6.67
CA ALA A 160 19.86 20.99 5.45
C ALA A 160 19.52 21.92 4.28
N ILE A 161 18.76 22.99 4.52
CA ILE A 161 18.46 24.03 3.51
C ILE A 161 19.76 24.69 3.03
N GLU A 162 20.67 25.05 3.94
CA GLU A 162 21.96 25.64 3.56
C GLU A 162 22.80 24.69 2.72
N GLN A 163 22.91 23.42 3.13
CA GLN A 163 23.62 22.39 2.38
C GLN A 163 22.98 22.07 1.01
N SER A 164 21.66 22.18 0.91
CA SER A 164 20.90 21.91 -0.33
C SER A 164 21.17 22.95 -1.44
N LYS A 165 21.72 24.11 -1.12
CA LYS A 165 22.20 25.07 -2.12
C LYS A 165 23.25 24.45 -3.04
N ASN A 166 23.98 23.45 -2.55
CA ASN A 166 24.82 22.59 -3.39
C ASN A 166 23.96 21.46 -3.99
N SER A 167 23.57 21.63 -5.24
CA SER A 167 22.71 20.66 -5.95
C SER A 167 23.27 19.24 -5.99
N LYS A 168 24.60 19.07 -5.96
CA LYS A 168 25.23 17.73 -5.95
C LYS A 168 25.02 17.05 -4.60
N LEU A 169 25.14 17.80 -3.49
CA LEU A 169 24.87 17.25 -2.14
C LEU A 169 23.39 16.89 -1.98
N LEU A 170 22.50 17.75 -2.44
CA LEU A 170 21.07 17.46 -2.42
C LEU A 170 20.72 16.21 -3.23
N LEU A 171 21.23 16.11 -4.45
CA LEU A 171 20.99 14.93 -5.30
C LEU A 171 21.54 13.66 -4.65
N ALA A 172 22.74 13.72 -4.07
CA ALA A 172 23.35 12.59 -3.37
C ALA A 172 22.53 12.17 -2.14
N ALA A 173 22.03 13.12 -1.35
CA ALA A 173 21.19 12.85 -0.19
C ALA A 173 19.87 12.20 -0.59
N VAL A 174 19.20 12.71 -1.61
CA VAL A 174 17.95 12.14 -2.16
C VAL A 174 18.21 10.72 -2.70
N ALA A 175 19.25 10.53 -3.48
CA ALA A 175 19.61 9.21 -4.03
C ALA A 175 19.91 8.19 -2.92
N ARG A 176 20.69 8.57 -1.89
CA ARG A 176 20.94 7.72 -0.71
C ARG A 176 19.66 7.33 0.00
N GLN A 177 18.74 8.29 0.19
CA GLN A 177 17.46 8.02 0.79
C GLN A 177 16.68 6.95 0.01
N PHE A 178 16.55 7.10 -1.30
CA PHE A 178 15.85 6.11 -2.12
C PHE A 178 16.50 4.73 -2.11
N ILE A 179 17.82 4.66 -2.14
CA ILE A 179 18.55 3.40 -2.08
C ILE A 179 18.33 2.72 -0.73
N HIS A 180 18.45 3.47 0.36
CA HIS A 180 18.26 2.94 1.71
C HIS A 180 16.82 2.45 1.93
N MET A 181 15.83 3.27 1.57
CA MET A 181 14.42 2.87 1.64
C MET A 181 14.12 1.65 0.76
N GLY A 182 14.71 1.58 -0.44
CA GLY A 182 14.58 0.43 -1.32
C GLY A 182 15.17 -0.85 -0.70
N SER A 183 16.34 -0.75 -0.07
CA SER A 183 16.93 -1.85 0.69
C SER A 183 15.98 -2.33 1.80
N ASP A 184 15.51 -1.42 2.64
CA ASP A 184 14.64 -1.72 3.77
C ASP A 184 13.27 -2.26 3.37
N PHE A 185 12.71 -1.75 2.25
CA PHE A 185 11.44 -2.21 1.70
C PHE A 185 11.41 -3.72 1.47
N PHE A 186 12.52 -4.30 0.97
CA PHE A 186 12.60 -5.73 0.68
C PHE A 186 13.06 -6.59 1.86
N THR A 187 13.34 -6.02 3.03
CA THR A 187 13.78 -6.80 4.21
C THR A 187 12.60 -7.31 5.03
N LYS A 188 12.83 -8.35 5.84
CA LYS A 188 11.80 -8.91 6.76
C LYS A 188 11.32 -7.91 7.82
N GLN A 189 12.18 -7.01 8.26
CA GLN A 189 11.78 -5.94 9.18
C GLN A 189 10.81 -4.95 8.52
N GLY A 190 10.96 -4.75 7.19
CA GLY A 190 10.08 -3.88 6.41
C GLY A 190 10.16 -2.40 6.82
N LEU A 191 9.31 -1.61 6.22
CA LEU A 191 9.08 -0.21 6.55
C LEU A 191 7.66 -0.03 7.08
N PRO A 192 7.40 0.91 7.99
CA PRO A 192 6.06 1.15 8.52
C PRO A 192 5.09 1.60 7.40
N ILE A 193 3.81 1.54 7.68
CA ILE A 193 2.80 2.21 6.85
C ILE A 193 3.03 3.72 6.94
N PRO A 194 2.97 4.47 5.82
CA PRO A 194 3.23 5.90 5.79
C PRO A 194 2.46 6.66 6.85
N ILE A 195 3.12 7.60 7.54
CA ILE A 195 2.56 8.54 8.51
C ILE A 195 2.10 7.87 9.83
N ILE A 196 1.83 6.58 9.84
CA ILE A 196 1.27 5.88 11.01
C ILE A 196 2.13 6.10 12.25
N SER A 197 3.46 6.06 12.12
CA SER A 197 4.39 6.28 13.23
C SER A 197 4.22 7.64 13.91
N SER A 198 3.91 8.65 13.13
CA SER A 198 3.72 10.02 13.64
C SER A 198 2.33 10.29 14.21
N VAL A 199 1.33 9.52 13.78
CA VAL A 199 -0.04 9.62 14.29
C VAL A 199 -0.22 8.78 15.55
N ASN A 200 0.26 7.54 15.54
CA ASN A 200 0.20 6.61 16.66
C ASN A 200 1.38 5.63 16.59
N ASN A 201 2.44 5.94 17.35
CA ASN A 201 3.67 5.15 17.32
C ASN A 201 3.49 3.73 17.88
N ASP A 202 2.62 3.53 18.87
CA ASP A 202 2.35 2.20 19.44
C ASP A 202 1.62 1.32 18.39
N ALA A 203 0.67 1.89 17.66
CA ALA A 203 0.03 1.19 16.56
C ALA A 203 1.03 0.84 15.45
N ALA A 204 1.94 1.75 15.08
CA ALA A 204 3.00 1.47 14.12
C ALA A 204 3.93 0.36 14.59
N MET A 205 4.30 0.36 15.88
CA MET A 205 5.08 -0.68 16.51
C MET A 205 4.37 -2.03 16.41
N ASP A 206 3.13 -2.12 16.85
CA ASP A 206 2.34 -3.35 16.81
C ASP A 206 2.16 -3.86 15.37
N MET A 207 1.84 -2.98 14.43
CA MET A 207 1.69 -3.36 13.03
C MET A 207 2.97 -3.96 12.46
N LEU A 208 4.12 -3.32 12.70
CA LEU A 208 5.39 -3.75 12.13
C LEU A 208 5.98 -4.97 12.84
N THR A 209 5.95 -5.00 14.18
CA THR A 209 6.68 -6.01 14.99
C THR A 209 5.85 -7.22 15.37
N LYS A 210 4.56 -7.02 15.65
CA LYS A 210 3.65 -8.07 16.14
C LYS A 210 2.82 -8.66 15.01
N TYR A 211 2.34 -7.81 14.10
CA TYR A 211 1.43 -8.24 13.04
C TYR A 211 2.14 -8.39 11.68
N HIS A 212 3.41 -7.98 11.57
CA HIS A 212 4.19 -8.00 10.33
C HIS A 212 3.46 -7.31 9.13
N ILE A 213 2.65 -6.29 9.46
CA ILE A 213 1.97 -5.44 8.50
C ILE A 213 2.87 -4.25 8.20
N ASP A 214 3.48 -4.27 7.03
CA ASP A 214 4.39 -3.25 6.53
C ASP A 214 3.98 -2.78 5.12
N ILE A 215 4.60 -1.73 4.63
CA ILE A 215 4.28 -1.18 3.31
C ILE A 215 4.51 -2.19 2.18
N TYR A 216 5.51 -3.09 2.30
CA TYR A 216 5.75 -4.13 1.30
C TYR A 216 4.59 -5.14 1.23
N SER A 217 4.14 -5.67 2.37
CA SER A 217 3.04 -6.65 2.41
C SER A 217 1.75 -6.05 1.87
N VAL A 218 1.45 -4.80 2.23
CA VAL A 218 0.27 -4.06 1.76
C VAL A 218 0.35 -3.80 0.26
N SER A 219 1.47 -3.25 -0.22
CA SER A 219 1.66 -2.93 -1.65
C SER A 219 1.61 -4.17 -2.52
N ARG A 220 2.25 -5.26 -2.10
CA ARG A 220 2.22 -6.54 -2.81
C ARG A 220 0.82 -7.14 -2.85
N GLY A 221 0.12 -7.17 -1.70
CA GLY A 221 -1.26 -7.63 -1.63
C GLY A 221 -2.16 -6.84 -2.58
N ALA A 222 -2.06 -5.51 -2.57
CA ALA A 222 -2.80 -4.62 -3.45
C ALA A 222 -2.46 -4.85 -4.94
N ALA A 223 -1.17 -4.93 -5.28
CA ALA A 223 -0.73 -5.13 -6.67
C ALA A 223 -1.24 -6.45 -7.26
N VAL A 224 -1.12 -7.56 -6.52
CA VAL A 224 -1.60 -8.87 -7.01
C VAL A 224 -3.12 -8.91 -7.06
N ALA A 225 -3.83 -8.31 -6.09
CA ALA A 225 -5.29 -8.21 -6.14
C ALA A 225 -5.76 -7.42 -7.38
N THR A 226 -5.13 -6.29 -7.66
CA THR A 226 -5.43 -5.46 -8.84
C THR A 226 -5.15 -6.20 -10.14
N PHE A 227 -4.02 -6.94 -10.21
CA PHE A 227 -3.71 -7.76 -11.38
C PHE A 227 -4.77 -8.84 -11.62
N ILE A 228 -5.20 -9.56 -10.58
CA ILE A 228 -6.27 -10.56 -10.69
C ILE A 228 -7.57 -9.92 -11.16
N ASN A 229 -7.95 -8.76 -10.60
CA ASN A 229 -9.14 -8.03 -11.00
C ASN A 229 -9.11 -7.66 -12.49
N SER A 230 -7.99 -7.12 -12.97
CA SER A 230 -7.79 -6.75 -14.37
C SER A 230 -7.87 -7.98 -15.29
N LEU A 231 -7.28 -9.11 -14.86
CA LEU A 231 -7.35 -10.36 -15.60
C LEU A 231 -8.80 -10.88 -15.69
N VAL A 232 -9.54 -10.86 -14.59
CA VAL A 232 -10.94 -11.29 -14.53
C VAL A 232 -11.82 -10.40 -15.42
N GLU A 233 -11.63 -9.08 -15.37
CA GLU A 233 -12.35 -8.15 -16.26
C GLU A 233 -12.03 -8.40 -17.74
N CYS A 234 -10.77 -8.66 -18.07
CA CYS A 234 -10.35 -9.01 -19.42
C CYS A 234 -11.03 -10.31 -19.90
N ILE A 235 -10.98 -11.34 -19.07
CA ILE A 235 -11.63 -12.63 -19.39
C ILE A 235 -13.14 -12.43 -19.55
N HIS A 236 -13.79 -11.71 -18.63
CA HIS A 236 -15.23 -11.45 -18.71
C HIS A 236 -15.59 -10.77 -20.04
N ARG A 237 -14.83 -9.75 -20.46
CA ARG A 237 -15.04 -9.02 -21.72
C ARG A 237 -14.90 -9.93 -22.97
N LEU A 238 -14.07 -10.95 -22.93
CA LEU A 238 -13.92 -11.91 -24.05
C LEU A 238 -15.17 -12.76 -24.28
N PHE A 239 -16.04 -12.90 -23.30
CA PHE A 239 -17.32 -13.62 -23.38
C PHE A 239 -18.51 -12.73 -23.81
N TYR A 240 -18.27 -11.44 -24.04
CA TYR A 240 -19.33 -10.54 -24.50
C TYR A 240 -19.82 -10.89 -25.90
N ASN A 241 -21.13 -11.07 -26.03
CA ASN A 241 -21.80 -11.29 -27.30
C ASN A 241 -22.98 -10.29 -27.43
N PRO A 242 -22.90 -9.30 -28.36
CA PRO A 242 -23.95 -8.28 -28.53
C PRO A 242 -25.35 -8.85 -28.76
N ASP A 243 -25.45 -9.97 -29.49
CA ASP A 243 -26.73 -10.58 -29.82
C ASP A 243 -27.43 -11.22 -28.60
N VAL A 244 -26.66 -11.60 -27.59
CA VAL A 244 -27.16 -12.27 -26.36
C VAL A 244 -27.17 -11.35 -25.16
N ASP A 245 -26.15 -10.51 -25.03
CA ASP A 245 -25.89 -9.69 -23.85
C ASP A 245 -26.46 -8.27 -23.95
N GLY A 246 -26.78 -7.85 -25.19
CA GLY A 246 -27.31 -6.51 -25.46
C GLY A 246 -26.22 -5.42 -25.37
N GLU A 247 -26.54 -4.34 -24.70
CA GLU A 247 -25.65 -3.18 -24.60
C GLU A 247 -24.36 -3.46 -23.82
N ALA A 248 -23.22 -3.04 -24.38
CA ALA A 248 -21.90 -3.29 -23.81
C ALA A 248 -21.72 -2.68 -22.40
N GLU A 249 -22.38 -1.56 -22.11
CA GLU A 249 -22.32 -0.90 -20.83
C GLU A 249 -23.03 -1.68 -19.73
N LEU A 250 -24.22 -2.25 -20.02
CA LEU A 250 -24.93 -3.13 -19.08
C LEU A 250 -24.14 -4.43 -18.84
N TYR A 251 -23.48 -4.96 -19.90
CA TYR A 251 -22.56 -6.08 -19.72
C TYR A 251 -21.35 -5.73 -18.85
N ALA A 252 -20.79 -4.53 -19.00
CA ALA A 252 -19.69 -4.06 -18.18
C ALA A 252 -20.09 -3.94 -16.70
N VAL A 253 -21.33 -3.54 -16.39
CA VAL A 253 -21.88 -3.57 -15.01
C VAL A 253 -21.82 -4.97 -14.42
N ARG A 254 -22.20 -6.02 -15.18
CA ARG A 254 -22.10 -7.41 -14.72
C ARG A 254 -20.67 -7.80 -14.40
N GLY A 255 -19.72 -7.42 -15.27
CA GLY A 255 -18.30 -7.68 -15.05
C GLY A 255 -17.76 -7.03 -13.76
N ARG A 256 -18.18 -5.79 -13.47
CA ARG A 256 -17.82 -5.12 -12.22
C ARG A 256 -18.44 -5.82 -11.00
N LYS A 257 -19.72 -6.19 -11.05
CA LYS A 257 -20.36 -6.97 -10.00
C LYS A 257 -19.62 -8.30 -9.72
N VAL A 258 -19.12 -8.99 -10.76
CA VAL A 258 -18.30 -10.22 -10.62
C VAL A 258 -17.02 -9.93 -9.83
N VAL A 259 -16.29 -8.89 -10.20
CA VAL A 259 -15.04 -8.52 -9.53
C VAL A 259 -15.30 -8.08 -8.09
N ASP A 260 -16.30 -7.23 -7.86
CA ASP A 260 -16.63 -6.72 -6.53
C ASP A 260 -17.05 -7.83 -5.58
N TYR A 261 -17.90 -8.74 -6.02
CA TYR A 261 -18.33 -9.88 -5.19
C TYR A 261 -17.19 -10.84 -4.92
N SER A 262 -16.31 -11.10 -5.89
CA SER A 262 -15.14 -11.97 -5.67
C SER A 262 -14.19 -11.39 -4.63
N ASN A 263 -13.91 -10.10 -4.70
CA ASN A 263 -13.07 -9.40 -3.72
C ASN A 263 -13.74 -9.38 -2.34
N LEU A 264 -15.04 -9.10 -2.28
CA LEU A 264 -15.79 -9.04 -1.02
C LEU A 264 -15.83 -10.39 -0.32
N ILE A 265 -16.11 -11.47 -1.06
CA ILE A 265 -16.14 -12.84 -0.52
C ILE A 265 -14.75 -13.23 -0.01
N ALA A 266 -13.70 -12.99 -0.80
CA ALA A 266 -12.34 -13.33 -0.41
C ALA A 266 -11.87 -12.50 0.80
N THR A 267 -12.16 -11.20 0.83
CA THR A 267 -11.84 -10.33 1.97
C THR A 267 -12.57 -10.76 3.23
N ALA A 268 -13.87 -11.03 3.16
CA ALA A 268 -14.66 -11.51 4.30
C ALA A 268 -14.13 -12.87 4.81
N SER A 269 -13.81 -13.80 3.90
CA SER A 269 -13.18 -15.08 4.24
C SER A 269 -11.88 -14.88 5.01
N ASN A 270 -11.02 -13.95 4.56
CA ASN A 270 -9.73 -13.68 5.21
C ASN A 270 -9.92 -13.09 6.62
N VAL A 271 -10.80 -12.11 6.77
CA VAL A 271 -11.10 -11.49 8.08
C VAL A 271 -11.66 -12.52 9.05
N ILE A 272 -12.63 -13.34 8.60
CA ILE A 272 -13.22 -14.40 9.43
C ILE A 272 -12.15 -15.42 9.82
N TYR A 273 -11.31 -15.86 8.89
CA TYR A 273 -10.21 -16.80 9.17
C TYR A 273 -9.24 -16.24 10.23
N VAL A 274 -8.82 -14.97 10.08
CA VAL A 274 -7.91 -14.32 11.03
C VAL A 274 -8.57 -14.19 12.41
N ALA A 275 -9.84 -13.75 12.46
CA ALA A 275 -10.58 -13.57 13.70
C ALA A 275 -10.79 -14.92 14.45
N LEU A 276 -11.20 -15.96 13.75
CA LEU A 276 -11.35 -17.30 14.34
C LEU A 276 -10.01 -17.88 14.80
N SER A 277 -8.96 -17.72 13.99
CA SER A 277 -7.63 -18.18 14.35
C SER A 277 -7.11 -17.48 15.62
N ALA A 278 -7.35 -16.17 15.75
CA ALA A 278 -7.02 -15.41 16.96
C ALA A 278 -7.84 -15.89 18.18
N TYR A 279 -9.13 -16.11 17.99
CA TYR A 279 -10.03 -16.62 19.04
C TYR A 279 -9.56 -17.99 19.58
N PHE A 280 -9.06 -18.88 18.72
CA PHE A 280 -8.50 -20.17 19.11
C PHE A 280 -7.03 -20.10 19.59
N GLY A 281 -6.52 -18.91 19.90
CA GLY A 281 -5.22 -18.70 20.53
C GLY A 281 -4.03 -18.68 19.58
N ASN A 282 -4.23 -18.54 18.29
CA ASN A 282 -3.13 -18.34 17.35
C ASN A 282 -2.73 -16.86 17.30
N GLU A 283 -1.75 -16.49 18.14
CA GLU A 283 -1.24 -15.11 18.23
C GLU A 283 -0.70 -14.57 16.89
N LYS A 284 -0.26 -15.45 15.98
CA LYS A 284 0.27 -15.07 14.66
C LYS A 284 -0.79 -14.97 13.58
N SER A 285 -2.06 -15.10 13.92
CA SER A 285 -3.14 -15.05 12.93
C SER A 285 -3.20 -13.73 12.16
N ALA A 286 -2.91 -12.63 12.84
CA ALA A 286 -2.93 -11.29 12.26
C ALA A 286 -1.88 -11.07 11.15
N GLU A 287 -0.77 -11.83 11.15
CA GLU A 287 0.24 -11.82 10.07
C GLU A 287 -0.35 -12.23 8.72
N LYS A 288 -1.48 -12.94 8.74
CA LYS A 288 -2.18 -13.41 7.53
C LYS A 288 -3.30 -12.47 7.06
N LEU A 289 -3.47 -11.32 7.73
CA LEU A 289 -4.45 -10.32 7.31
C LEU A 289 -4.01 -9.67 6.00
N ASP A 290 -4.87 -9.76 4.99
CA ASP A 290 -4.62 -9.20 3.66
C ASP A 290 -5.04 -7.74 3.58
N VAL A 291 -4.32 -6.86 4.24
CA VAL A 291 -4.62 -5.42 4.27
C VAL A 291 -4.59 -4.81 2.86
N GLY A 292 -3.64 -5.22 2.00
CA GLY A 292 -3.55 -4.74 0.63
C GLY A 292 -4.79 -5.08 -0.21
N GLY A 293 -5.25 -6.32 -0.13
CA GLY A 293 -6.48 -6.74 -0.80
C GLY A 293 -7.73 -6.06 -0.24
N MET A 294 -7.78 -5.81 1.06
CA MET A 294 -8.86 -5.03 1.68
C MET A 294 -8.94 -3.60 1.13
N ILE A 295 -7.81 -2.93 0.99
CA ILE A 295 -7.74 -1.58 0.40
C ILE A 295 -8.26 -1.59 -1.03
N VAL A 296 -7.84 -2.56 -1.84
CA VAL A 296 -8.33 -2.70 -3.23
C VAL A 296 -9.83 -2.99 -3.25
N THR A 297 -10.33 -3.85 -2.37
CA THR A 297 -11.76 -4.14 -2.26
C THR A 297 -12.56 -2.87 -1.95
N ILE A 298 -12.15 -2.09 -0.95
CA ILE A 298 -12.84 -0.84 -0.58
C ILE A 298 -12.78 0.16 -1.74
N TYR A 299 -11.62 0.34 -2.37
CA TYR A 299 -11.46 1.23 -3.52
C TYR A 299 -12.39 0.84 -4.67
N ARG A 300 -12.46 -0.46 -5.00
CA ARG A 300 -13.33 -1.00 -6.05
C ARG A 300 -14.81 -0.74 -5.73
N LEU A 301 -15.27 -1.11 -4.54
CA LEU A 301 -16.66 -0.89 -4.12
C LEU A 301 -17.09 0.57 -4.26
N ILE A 302 -16.21 1.52 -3.95
CA ILE A 302 -16.50 2.95 -4.10
C ILE A 302 -16.57 3.36 -5.57
N THR A 303 -15.56 2.98 -6.36
CA THR A 303 -15.44 3.40 -7.77
C THR A 303 -16.46 2.71 -8.66
N ASP A 304 -16.69 1.42 -8.45
CA ASP A 304 -17.62 0.63 -9.25
C ASP A 304 -19.08 0.97 -8.92
N LYS A 305 -19.40 1.26 -7.64
CA LYS A 305 -20.72 1.81 -7.28
C LYS A 305 -21.01 3.11 -8.02
N LYS A 306 -20.03 4.01 -8.14
CA LYS A 306 -20.18 5.25 -8.90
C LYS A 306 -20.42 4.97 -10.39
N PHE A 307 -19.65 4.07 -10.99
CA PHE A 307 -19.85 3.67 -12.38
C PHE A 307 -21.23 3.05 -12.64
N ILE A 308 -21.61 2.07 -11.82
CA ILE A 308 -22.92 1.38 -11.92
C ILE A 308 -24.05 2.40 -11.82
N ARG A 309 -23.97 3.35 -10.91
CA ARG A 309 -24.94 4.42 -10.77
C ARG A 309 -25.04 5.29 -12.03
N THR A 310 -23.90 5.69 -12.61
CA THR A 310 -23.89 6.49 -13.83
C THR A 310 -24.56 5.74 -14.98
N VAL A 311 -24.20 4.47 -15.20
CA VAL A 311 -24.81 3.64 -16.25
C VAL A 311 -26.31 3.45 -16.01
N LYS A 312 -26.73 3.27 -14.75
CA LYS A 312 -28.15 3.17 -14.36
C LYS A 312 -28.92 4.46 -14.69
N GLU A 313 -28.38 5.61 -14.33
CA GLU A 313 -28.97 6.91 -14.62
C GLU A 313 -29.09 7.13 -16.15
N GLU A 314 -28.06 6.82 -16.91
CA GLU A 314 -28.08 6.93 -18.40
C GLU A 314 -29.12 5.99 -19.03
N PHE A 315 -29.20 4.76 -18.56
CA PHE A 315 -30.19 3.78 -19.00
C PHE A 315 -31.62 4.25 -18.73
N ILE A 316 -31.91 4.67 -17.51
CA ILE A 316 -33.26 5.12 -17.10
C ILE A 316 -33.66 6.38 -17.88
N PHE A 317 -32.80 7.41 -17.90
CA PHE A 317 -33.12 8.65 -18.61
C PHE A 317 -33.17 8.47 -20.12
N GLY A 318 -32.31 7.65 -20.71
CA GLY A 318 -32.31 7.33 -22.13
C GLY A 318 -33.60 6.62 -22.53
N SER A 319 -34.00 5.58 -21.80
CA SER A 319 -35.21 4.81 -22.03
C SER A 319 -36.47 5.65 -21.84
N TYR A 320 -36.54 6.43 -20.75
CA TYR A 320 -37.65 7.34 -20.49
C TYR A 320 -37.82 8.41 -21.57
N ARG A 321 -36.71 9.01 -22.01
CA ARG A 321 -36.71 9.98 -23.12
C ARG A 321 -37.24 9.35 -24.41
N ASN A 322 -36.81 8.15 -24.75
CA ASN A 322 -37.28 7.46 -25.95
C ASN A 322 -38.79 7.16 -25.89
N MET A 323 -39.31 6.83 -24.71
CA MET A 323 -40.77 6.63 -24.53
C MET A 323 -41.59 7.91 -24.69
N ILE A 324 -41.02 9.08 -24.39
CA ILE A 324 -41.73 10.36 -24.54
C ILE A 324 -41.62 10.90 -25.97
N MET A 325 -40.51 10.68 -26.68
CA MET A 325 -40.22 11.29 -27.98
C MET A 325 -40.57 10.37 -29.16
N GLY A 326 -40.76 9.07 -28.93
CA GLY A 326 -41.11 8.07 -29.93
C GLY A 326 -42.57 8.03 -30.20
#